data_44543d71d8e37593c3aff2a13f078978
#
_entry.id   44543d71d8e37593c3aff2a13f078978
#
_cell.length_a   1.000
_cell.length_b   1.000
_cell.length_c   1.000
_cell.angle_alpha   90.00
_cell.angle_beta   90.00
_cell.angle_gamma   90.00
#
_symmetry.space_group_name_H-M   'P 1'
#
loop_
_entity.id
_entity.type
_entity.pdbx_description
1 polymer ?
#
loop_
_entity_poly.entity_id
_entity_poly.type
_entity_poly.pdbx_seq_one_letter_code
_entity_poly.pdbx_strand_id
1 'polypeptide(L)'
;MAYSSFELLDHSRPILIFGRDGQVGKALQTCLKDLKAPVVFLGRSDCDLSSESSITEVLNRYQPQVIINAAAYTAVDKAEDIAEHDLAFAINAKAPALMARYIANVSHGILVHYSTDYVFADTKQTAYFESDSTGPVDSLCVYGQSKLTGEQAIEEAFNLASDSCHASYQDKFSRYFILRTSWVYGDGGNFIRTMLRLAAERDQLKVVADQVGVPTSAQWLAEIGLQMVGSRVGSGIYHAVPDGETSWHGLAVFAIETAASYGEGIEIRSENIHPIPATEYPLPAKRPYNSRLNNQKLKKALSDMAFTGQYPHWRTQVEQYVIDFVESSLKS
;
A
#
# COMPACT_ATOMS: atom_id res chain seq x y z
N MET A 1 15.17 3.90 -13.97
CA MET A 1 14.64 5.28 -14.10
C MET A 1 15.49 6.18 -13.21
N ALA A 2 16.06 7.25 -13.76
CA ALA A 2 16.81 8.20 -12.92
C ALA A 2 15.79 9.05 -12.16
N TYR A 3 15.80 8.99 -10.83
CA TYR A 3 14.99 9.85 -9.96
C TYR A 3 15.61 11.26 -9.94
N SER A 4 15.66 11.93 -11.11
CA SER A 4 16.14 13.33 -11.24
C SER A 4 15.32 14.33 -10.42
N SER A 5 14.17 13.90 -9.91
CA SER A 5 13.25 14.70 -9.10
C SER A 5 13.63 14.83 -7.60
N PHE A 6 14.66 14.10 -7.13
CA PHE A 6 15.16 14.25 -5.75
C PHE A 6 16.12 15.46 -5.57
N GLU A 7 16.34 16.26 -6.60
CA GLU A 7 17.21 17.47 -6.55
C GLU A 7 16.73 18.52 -5.53
N LEU A 8 15.45 18.48 -5.13
CA LEU A 8 14.86 19.39 -4.15
C LEU A 8 15.07 18.93 -2.69
N LEU A 9 15.58 17.71 -2.47
CA LEU A 9 15.82 17.19 -1.14
C LEU A 9 17.19 17.63 -0.60
N ASP A 10 17.24 17.83 0.70
CA ASP A 10 18.50 18.00 1.41
C ASP A 10 19.21 16.62 1.52
N HIS A 11 20.19 16.40 0.64
CA HIS A 11 20.94 15.14 0.61
C HIS A 11 21.78 14.86 1.87
N SER A 12 21.85 15.78 2.82
CA SER A 12 22.46 15.52 4.13
C SER A 12 21.54 14.76 5.08
N ARG A 13 20.24 14.73 4.80
CA ARG A 13 19.20 14.09 5.63
C ARG A 13 18.69 12.81 4.96
N PRO A 14 18.54 11.70 5.70
CA PRO A 14 18.14 10.45 5.11
C PRO A 14 16.66 10.40 4.71
N ILE A 15 16.36 9.56 3.73
CA ILE A 15 15.01 9.03 3.50
C ILE A 15 14.84 7.87 4.47
N LEU A 16 13.86 7.95 5.36
CA LEU A 16 13.57 6.93 6.35
C LEU A 16 12.39 6.08 5.91
N ILE A 17 12.58 4.77 5.82
CA ILE A 17 11.57 3.84 5.32
C ILE A 17 11.24 2.82 6.41
N PHE A 18 9.99 2.83 6.88
CA PHE A 18 9.46 1.85 7.81
C PHE A 18 8.79 0.71 7.04
N GLY A 19 8.94 -0.52 7.55
CA GLY A 19 8.37 -1.71 6.94
C GLY A 19 9.30 -2.42 5.95
N ARG A 20 10.62 -2.40 6.20
CA ARG A 20 11.69 -3.01 5.39
C ARG A 20 11.34 -4.41 4.87
N ASP A 21 10.76 -5.25 5.72
CA ASP A 21 10.58 -6.68 5.46
C ASP A 21 9.23 -7.00 4.79
N GLY A 22 8.34 -5.99 4.65
CA GLY A 22 7.05 -6.08 3.94
C GLY A 22 7.21 -6.04 2.41
N GLN A 23 6.14 -6.38 1.68
CA GLN A 23 6.16 -6.43 0.22
C GLN A 23 6.56 -5.09 -0.40
N VAL A 24 5.95 -3.98 0.02
CA VAL A 24 6.27 -2.63 -0.48
C VAL A 24 7.66 -2.19 -0.01
N GLY A 25 8.07 -2.53 1.23
CA GLY A 25 9.41 -2.24 1.74
C GLY A 25 10.52 -2.90 0.93
N LYS A 26 10.35 -4.17 0.54
CA LYS A 26 11.28 -4.90 -0.34
C LYS A 26 11.33 -4.28 -1.74
N ALA A 27 10.19 -3.89 -2.29
CA ALA A 27 10.12 -3.19 -3.57
C ALA A 27 10.85 -1.84 -3.52
N LEU A 28 10.69 -1.07 -2.43
CA LEU A 28 11.43 0.18 -2.21
C LEU A 28 12.95 -0.05 -2.14
N GLN A 29 13.42 -1.15 -1.51
CA GLN A 29 14.85 -1.50 -1.53
C GLN A 29 15.36 -1.72 -2.95
N THR A 30 14.58 -2.41 -3.78
CA THR A 30 14.90 -2.64 -5.20
C THR A 30 14.95 -1.32 -5.99
N CYS A 31 13.97 -0.44 -5.79
CA CYS A 31 13.90 0.86 -6.47
C CYS A 31 15.05 1.79 -6.09
N LEU A 32 15.50 1.76 -4.85
CA LEU A 32 16.45 2.74 -4.29
C LEU A 32 17.89 2.23 -4.22
N LYS A 33 18.17 1.01 -4.69
CA LYS A 33 19.51 0.39 -4.60
C LYS A 33 20.65 1.23 -5.21
N ASP A 34 20.34 2.01 -6.25
CA ASP A 34 21.31 2.84 -6.98
C ASP A 34 21.22 4.34 -6.63
N LEU A 35 20.37 4.69 -5.64
CA LEU A 35 20.21 6.08 -5.21
C LEU A 35 21.43 6.50 -4.38
N LYS A 36 22.03 7.65 -4.73
CA LYS A 36 23.20 8.20 -4.01
C LYS A 36 22.85 8.91 -2.70
N ALA A 37 21.57 9.28 -2.49
CA ALA A 37 21.12 9.89 -1.24
C ALA A 37 21.11 8.85 -0.11
N PRO A 38 21.32 9.25 1.16
CA PRO A 38 21.25 8.32 2.29
C PRO A 38 19.83 7.79 2.46
N VAL A 39 19.68 6.47 2.50
CA VAL A 39 18.39 5.77 2.73
C VAL A 39 18.57 4.82 3.89
N VAL A 40 17.63 4.86 4.83
CA VAL A 40 17.61 3.97 5.99
C VAL A 40 16.32 3.17 5.99
N PHE A 41 16.45 1.85 5.92
CA PHE A 41 15.34 0.91 5.98
C PHE A 41 15.22 0.32 7.39
N LEU A 42 14.03 0.43 7.98
CA LEU A 42 13.74 -0.03 9.33
C LEU A 42 12.74 -1.18 9.33
N GLY A 43 13.12 -2.30 9.93
CA GLY A 43 12.26 -3.42 10.27
C GLY A 43 11.82 -3.38 11.74
N ARG A 44 11.11 -4.42 12.19
CA ARG A 44 10.62 -4.51 13.59
C ARG A 44 11.75 -4.54 14.63
N SER A 45 12.89 -5.10 14.29
CA SER A 45 14.07 -5.14 15.16
C SER A 45 14.75 -3.78 15.31
N ASP A 46 14.53 -2.85 14.38
CA ASP A 46 15.17 -1.55 14.35
C ASP A 46 14.30 -0.46 14.98
N CYS A 47 12.97 -0.62 14.89
CA CYS A 47 11.98 0.28 15.48
C CYS A 47 10.69 -0.48 15.77
N ASP A 48 10.30 -0.54 17.04
CA ASP A 48 9.00 -1.04 17.46
C ASP A 48 7.93 0.04 17.29
N LEU A 49 7.08 -0.12 16.28
CA LEU A 49 6.00 0.83 15.98
C LEU A 49 4.85 0.81 17.00
N SER A 50 4.82 -0.14 17.94
CA SER A 50 3.89 -0.11 19.06
C SER A 50 4.38 0.75 20.22
N SER A 51 5.64 1.19 20.20
CA SER A 51 6.31 2.00 21.23
C SER A 51 6.57 3.42 20.73
N GLU A 52 5.92 4.39 21.35
CA GLU A 52 6.13 5.82 21.07
C GLU A 52 7.58 6.26 21.32
N SER A 53 8.20 5.75 22.39
CA SER A 53 9.61 6.04 22.70
C SER A 53 10.56 5.53 21.63
N SER A 54 10.32 4.31 21.10
CA SER A 54 11.12 3.73 20.02
C SER A 54 11.03 4.57 18.74
N ILE A 55 9.82 5.00 18.36
CA ILE A 55 9.61 5.87 17.21
C ILE A 55 10.31 7.21 17.39
N THR A 56 10.12 7.84 18.56
CA THR A 56 10.71 9.16 18.88
C THR A 56 12.24 9.10 18.87
N GLU A 57 12.84 8.05 19.43
CA GLU A 57 14.30 7.84 19.40
C GLU A 57 14.83 7.76 17.96
N VAL A 58 14.16 6.97 17.12
CA VAL A 58 14.52 6.81 15.70
C VAL A 58 14.41 8.13 14.94
N LEU A 59 13.31 8.88 15.10
CA LEU A 59 13.12 10.18 14.45
C LEU A 59 14.17 11.20 14.89
N ASN A 60 14.50 11.25 16.19
CA ASN A 60 15.53 12.13 16.75
C ASN A 60 16.94 11.75 16.28
N ARG A 61 17.23 10.45 16.17
CA ARG A 61 18.53 9.93 15.70
C ARG A 61 18.80 10.29 14.23
N TYR A 62 17.83 10.03 13.36
CA TYR A 62 18.01 10.15 11.91
C TYR A 62 17.62 11.52 11.37
N GLN A 63 16.78 12.27 12.03
CA GLN A 63 16.26 13.58 11.61
C GLN A 63 15.85 13.62 10.12
N PRO A 64 15.00 12.66 9.67
CA PRO A 64 14.70 12.52 8.26
C PRO A 64 13.96 13.75 7.71
N GLN A 65 14.19 14.07 6.42
CA GLN A 65 13.33 14.99 5.65
C GLN A 65 12.17 14.23 4.99
N VAL A 66 12.39 12.97 4.64
CA VAL A 66 11.37 12.13 4.00
C VAL A 66 11.13 10.89 4.86
N ILE A 67 9.87 10.61 5.14
CA ILE A 67 9.43 9.35 5.72
C ILE A 67 8.51 8.64 4.72
N ILE A 68 8.83 7.36 4.44
CA ILE A 68 7.94 6.46 3.70
C ILE A 68 7.50 5.37 4.67
N ASN A 69 6.23 5.42 5.08
CA ASN A 69 5.66 4.43 5.98
C ASN A 69 4.96 3.32 5.18
N ALA A 70 5.72 2.26 4.89
CA ALA A 70 5.23 1.02 4.29
C ALA A 70 4.96 -0.08 5.34
N ALA A 71 5.05 0.26 6.64
CA ALA A 71 4.71 -0.64 7.72
C ALA A 71 3.21 -0.56 8.05
N ALA A 72 2.62 -1.70 8.37
CA ALA A 72 1.27 -1.80 8.89
C ALA A 72 1.09 -3.11 9.67
N TYR A 73 0.13 -3.11 10.58
CA TYR A 73 -0.48 -4.33 11.09
C TYR A 73 -1.49 -4.83 10.05
N THR A 74 -1.18 -5.94 9.36
CA THR A 74 -1.95 -6.44 8.22
C THR A 74 -2.64 -7.79 8.46
N ALA A 75 -2.56 -8.33 9.67
CA ALA A 75 -3.25 -9.56 10.05
C ALA A 75 -4.74 -9.27 10.30
N VAL A 76 -5.48 -9.02 9.21
CA VAL A 76 -6.85 -8.49 9.22
C VAL A 76 -7.81 -9.31 10.09
N ASP A 77 -7.76 -10.65 9.99
CA ASP A 77 -8.61 -11.53 10.81
C ASP A 77 -8.19 -11.57 12.28
N LYS A 78 -6.89 -11.53 12.53
CA LYS A 78 -6.35 -11.49 13.89
C LYS A 78 -6.66 -10.16 14.59
N ALA A 79 -6.79 -9.08 13.84
CA ALA A 79 -7.17 -7.78 14.36
C ALA A 79 -8.56 -7.78 15.03
N GLU A 80 -9.44 -8.74 14.71
CA GLU A 80 -10.75 -8.86 15.35
C GLU A 80 -10.68 -9.45 16.77
N ASP A 81 -9.54 -10.03 17.16
CA ASP A 81 -9.32 -10.44 18.54
C ASP A 81 -9.07 -9.20 19.42
N ILE A 82 -9.83 -9.06 20.50
CA ILE A 82 -9.71 -7.93 21.44
C ILE A 82 -8.27 -7.74 21.94
N ALA A 83 -7.52 -8.83 22.11
CA ALA A 83 -6.13 -8.78 22.54
C ALA A 83 -5.18 -8.12 21.52
N GLU A 84 -5.58 -8.04 20.26
CA GLU A 84 -4.77 -7.45 19.17
C GLU A 84 -5.21 -6.02 18.81
N HIS A 85 -6.36 -5.53 19.31
CA HIS A 85 -6.89 -4.19 19.00
C HIS A 85 -5.85 -3.10 19.30
N ASP A 86 -5.32 -3.07 20.52
CA ASP A 86 -4.34 -2.05 20.93
C ASP A 86 -3.10 -2.06 20.05
N LEU A 87 -2.63 -3.24 19.65
CA LEU A 87 -1.48 -3.39 18.77
C LEU A 87 -1.79 -2.89 17.35
N ALA A 88 -2.97 -3.22 16.81
CA ALA A 88 -3.40 -2.75 15.49
C ALA A 88 -3.50 -1.21 15.46
N PHE A 89 -4.11 -0.59 16.46
CA PHE A 89 -4.20 0.86 16.56
C PHE A 89 -2.86 1.54 16.86
N ALA A 90 -1.98 0.92 17.66
CA ALA A 90 -0.64 1.45 17.90
C ALA A 90 0.14 1.56 16.59
N ILE A 91 0.15 0.49 15.78
CA ILE A 91 0.93 0.43 14.54
C ILE A 91 0.26 1.22 13.40
N ASN A 92 -1.08 1.12 13.25
CA ASN A 92 -1.78 1.69 12.09
C ASN A 92 -2.28 3.13 12.31
N ALA A 93 -2.40 3.60 13.56
CA ALA A 93 -2.89 4.94 13.87
C ALA A 93 -1.87 5.78 14.64
N LYS A 94 -1.41 5.34 15.82
CA LYS A 94 -0.51 6.14 16.66
C LYS A 94 0.87 6.36 16.03
N ALA A 95 1.47 5.32 15.43
CA ALA A 95 2.76 5.44 14.78
C ALA A 95 2.73 6.42 13.58
N PRO A 96 1.79 6.34 12.61
CA PRO A 96 1.65 7.34 11.56
C PRO A 96 1.40 8.76 12.09
N ALA A 97 0.63 8.92 13.18
CA ALA A 97 0.41 10.21 13.82
C ALA A 97 1.72 10.86 14.33
N LEU A 98 2.59 10.07 14.96
CA LEU A 98 3.90 10.54 15.43
C LEU A 98 4.81 10.93 14.26
N MET A 99 4.86 10.12 13.21
CA MET A 99 5.60 10.42 11.99
C MET A 99 5.10 11.71 11.33
N ALA A 100 3.77 11.88 11.25
CA ALA A 100 3.15 13.07 10.69
C ALA A 100 3.47 14.33 11.50
N ARG A 101 3.32 14.28 12.83
CA ARG A 101 3.68 15.40 13.72
C ARG A 101 5.14 15.81 13.58
N TYR A 102 6.04 14.85 13.44
CA TYR A 102 7.45 15.13 13.20
C TYR A 102 7.64 15.83 11.86
N ILE A 103 7.18 15.23 10.76
CA ILE A 103 7.38 15.73 9.38
C ILE A 103 6.69 17.07 9.15
N ALA A 104 5.50 17.30 9.72
CA ALA A 104 4.77 18.56 9.57
C ALA A 104 5.58 19.78 10.08
N ASN A 105 6.52 19.56 11.00
CA ASN A 105 7.41 20.60 11.54
C ASN A 105 8.79 20.65 10.86
N VAL A 106 9.05 19.81 9.87
CA VAL A 106 10.31 19.78 9.10
C VAL A 106 10.15 20.61 7.84
N SER A 107 11.07 21.55 7.60
CA SER A 107 11.08 22.34 6.35
C SER A 107 11.18 21.43 5.14
N HIS A 108 10.23 21.56 4.21
CA HIS A 108 10.09 20.70 3.03
C HIS A 108 10.00 19.21 3.36
N GLY A 109 9.47 18.89 4.56
CA GLY A 109 9.26 17.52 5.00
C GLY A 109 8.24 16.79 4.14
N ILE A 110 8.44 15.48 3.91
CA ILE A 110 7.51 14.67 3.10
C ILE A 110 7.19 13.38 3.84
N LEU A 111 5.90 13.10 4.00
CA LEU A 111 5.38 11.82 4.49
C LEU A 111 4.62 11.11 3.37
N VAL A 112 5.04 9.89 3.03
CA VAL A 112 4.25 8.96 2.22
C VAL A 112 3.73 7.85 3.13
N HIS A 113 2.42 7.64 3.15
CA HIS A 113 1.77 6.60 3.95
C HIS A 113 0.88 5.73 3.08
N TYR A 114 1.10 4.40 3.08
CA TYR A 114 0.23 3.46 2.39
C TYR A 114 -0.98 3.10 3.24
N SER A 115 -2.17 3.28 2.68
CA SER A 115 -3.45 2.98 3.30
C SER A 115 -4.25 1.96 2.46
N THR A 116 -5.54 1.82 2.69
CA THR A 116 -6.34 0.70 2.23
C THR A 116 -7.74 1.13 1.76
N ASP A 117 -8.35 0.33 0.90
CA ASP A 117 -9.77 0.36 0.53
C ASP A 117 -10.71 0.02 1.71
N TYR A 118 -10.23 -0.64 2.75
CA TYR A 118 -11.02 -1.02 3.94
C TYR A 118 -11.52 0.17 4.77
N VAL A 119 -11.14 1.39 4.42
CA VAL A 119 -11.69 2.63 5.01
C VAL A 119 -13.10 2.94 4.52
N PHE A 120 -13.60 2.26 3.49
CA PHE A 120 -14.95 2.42 2.95
C PHE A 120 -15.93 1.38 3.52
N ALA A 121 -17.19 1.79 3.76
CA ALA A 121 -18.22 0.96 4.40
C ALA A 121 -19.00 0.05 3.45
N ASP A 122 -18.52 -0.18 2.23
CA ASP A 122 -19.17 -1.06 1.24
C ASP A 122 -20.61 -0.62 0.83
N THR A 123 -20.78 0.69 0.69
CA THR A 123 -22.09 1.30 0.39
C THR A 123 -22.33 1.59 -1.10
N LYS A 124 -21.30 1.38 -1.95
CA LYS A 124 -21.33 1.62 -3.40
C LYS A 124 -21.10 0.33 -4.19
N GLN A 125 -21.65 0.31 -5.41
CA GLN A 125 -21.39 -0.73 -6.41
C GLN A 125 -20.41 -0.26 -7.51
N THR A 126 -19.94 0.99 -7.45
CA THR A 126 -18.97 1.60 -8.36
C THR A 126 -17.67 1.92 -7.61
N ALA A 127 -16.61 2.25 -8.35
CA ALA A 127 -15.35 2.65 -7.73
C ALA A 127 -15.50 3.87 -6.81
N TYR A 128 -14.85 3.83 -5.65
CA TYR A 128 -14.79 4.95 -4.71
C TYR A 128 -13.83 6.02 -5.20
N PHE A 129 -14.24 7.27 -5.07
CA PHE A 129 -13.37 8.45 -5.24
C PHE A 129 -12.76 8.85 -3.89
N GLU A 130 -11.66 9.59 -3.92
CA GLU A 130 -11.03 10.12 -2.70
C GLU A 130 -11.95 11.06 -1.91
N SER A 131 -12.92 11.69 -2.58
CA SER A 131 -13.94 12.57 -1.99
C SER A 131 -15.15 11.83 -1.43
N ASP A 132 -15.29 10.53 -1.68
CA ASP A 132 -16.39 9.76 -1.10
C ASP A 132 -16.20 9.61 0.40
N SER A 133 -17.33 9.64 1.13
CA SER A 133 -17.31 9.44 2.57
C SER A 133 -16.77 8.05 2.91
N THR A 134 -15.80 8.01 3.83
CA THR A 134 -15.40 6.77 4.48
C THR A 134 -16.53 6.23 5.33
N GLY A 135 -16.47 4.95 5.71
CA GLY A 135 -17.47 4.41 6.62
C GLY A 135 -17.45 5.10 7.99
N PRO A 136 -18.59 5.11 8.71
CA PRO A 136 -18.54 5.29 10.14
C PRO A 136 -17.56 4.26 10.72
N VAL A 137 -16.69 4.72 11.63
CA VAL A 137 -15.60 3.87 12.16
C VAL A 137 -16.16 2.51 12.64
N ASP A 138 -17.28 2.52 13.38
CA ASP A 138 -17.91 1.32 13.95
C ASP A 138 -18.49 0.34 12.89
N SER A 139 -18.61 0.75 11.63
CA SER A 139 -19.09 -0.11 10.54
C SER A 139 -17.98 -0.89 9.82
N LEU A 140 -16.73 -0.54 10.09
CA LEU A 140 -15.55 -1.13 9.50
C LEU A 140 -15.04 -2.29 10.37
N CYS A 141 -14.32 -3.23 9.78
CA CYS A 141 -13.51 -4.18 10.56
C CYS A 141 -12.37 -3.44 11.29
N VAL A 142 -11.82 -4.04 12.35
CA VAL A 142 -10.80 -3.40 13.20
C VAL A 142 -9.58 -2.91 12.41
N TYR A 143 -9.15 -3.68 11.42
CA TYR A 143 -8.08 -3.24 10.51
C TYR A 143 -8.47 -1.95 9.78
N GLY A 144 -9.66 -1.88 9.17
CA GLY A 144 -10.16 -0.69 8.49
C GLY A 144 -10.27 0.51 9.43
N GLN A 145 -10.81 0.31 10.63
CA GLN A 145 -10.90 1.32 11.69
C GLN A 145 -9.52 1.89 12.03
N SER A 146 -8.54 1.02 12.29
CA SER A 146 -7.19 1.43 12.69
C SER A 146 -6.49 2.21 11.58
N LYS A 147 -6.65 1.81 10.31
CA LYS A 147 -6.08 2.52 9.16
C LYS A 147 -6.75 3.87 8.94
N LEU A 148 -8.08 3.96 9.02
CA LEU A 148 -8.81 5.22 8.89
C LEU A 148 -8.44 6.21 9.99
N THR A 149 -8.31 5.75 11.24
CA THR A 149 -7.84 6.57 12.36
C THR A 149 -6.44 7.12 12.10
N GLY A 150 -5.56 6.33 11.48
CA GLY A 150 -4.22 6.76 11.08
C GLY A 150 -4.24 7.84 10.00
N GLU A 151 -5.09 7.71 8.97
CA GLU A 151 -5.27 8.74 7.95
C GLU A 151 -5.72 10.07 8.56
N GLN A 152 -6.75 10.04 9.41
CA GLN A 152 -7.29 11.22 10.10
C GLN A 152 -6.22 11.90 10.97
N ALA A 153 -5.43 11.12 11.70
CA ALA A 153 -4.36 11.65 12.54
C ALA A 153 -3.20 12.28 11.72
N ILE A 154 -2.93 11.78 10.52
CA ILE A 154 -1.99 12.43 9.60
C ILE A 154 -2.54 13.79 9.15
N GLU A 155 -3.78 13.85 8.68
CA GLU A 155 -4.40 15.09 8.22
C GLU A 155 -4.47 16.13 9.34
N GLU A 156 -4.87 15.73 10.55
CA GLU A 156 -4.90 16.60 11.74
C GLU A 156 -3.52 17.19 12.06
N ALA A 157 -2.46 16.36 12.04
CA ALA A 157 -1.10 16.81 12.35
C ALA A 157 -0.61 17.91 11.40
N PHE A 158 -0.91 17.79 10.09
CA PHE A 158 -0.53 18.79 9.10
C PHE A 158 -1.40 20.04 9.16
N ASN A 159 -2.71 19.92 9.49
CA ASN A 159 -3.60 21.06 9.68
C ASN A 159 -3.15 21.91 10.88
N LEU A 160 -2.87 21.27 12.03
CA LEU A 160 -2.38 21.96 13.24
C LEU A 160 -1.04 22.69 12.99
N ALA A 161 -0.13 22.11 12.21
CA ALA A 161 1.12 22.74 11.86
C ALA A 161 0.92 23.97 10.95
N SER A 162 -0.04 23.92 10.02
CA SER A 162 -0.39 25.06 9.14
C SER A 162 -0.97 26.23 9.93
N ASP A 163 -1.86 25.96 10.88
CA ASP A 163 -2.52 26.99 11.70
C ASP A 163 -1.55 27.67 12.66
N SER A 164 -0.50 26.97 13.06
CA SER A 164 0.53 27.48 13.99
C SER A 164 1.58 28.36 13.29
N CYS A 165 1.66 28.33 11.97
CA CYS A 165 2.61 29.12 11.20
C CYS A 165 2.09 30.56 10.99
N HIS A 166 2.55 31.52 11.82
CA HIS A 166 2.37 32.96 11.53
C HIS A 166 3.02 33.31 10.18
N ALA A 167 2.41 34.24 9.46
CA ALA A 167 2.61 34.64 8.06
C ALA A 167 4.05 34.93 7.56
N SER A 168 5.09 34.70 8.33
CA SER A 168 6.49 34.97 7.97
C SER A 168 7.27 33.76 7.41
N TYR A 169 6.63 32.60 7.22
CA TYR A 169 7.28 31.35 6.78
C TYR A 169 6.61 30.74 5.55
N GLN A 170 6.38 31.55 4.51
CA GLN A 170 5.76 31.06 3.24
C GLN A 170 6.59 30.02 2.47
N ASP A 171 7.84 29.73 2.86
CA ASP A 171 8.73 28.82 2.12
C ASP A 171 8.92 27.43 2.77
N LYS A 172 8.16 27.08 3.81
CA LYS A 172 8.36 25.82 4.55
C LYS A 172 7.20 24.83 4.42
N PHE A 173 6.75 24.55 3.23
CA PHE A 173 5.65 23.61 3.05
C PHE A 173 6.11 22.15 3.12
N SER A 174 5.88 21.51 4.28
CA SER A 174 5.87 20.06 4.37
C SER A 174 4.62 19.48 3.71
N ARG A 175 4.74 18.25 3.21
CA ARG A 175 3.67 17.58 2.45
C ARG A 175 3.43 16.17 2.97
N TYR A 176 2.20 15.68 2.78
CA TYR A 176 1.86 14.29 2.99
C TYR A 176 1.12 13.69 1.81
N PHE A 177 1.31 12.40 1.59
CA PHE A 177 0.61 11.61 0.61
C PHE A 177 0.10 10.35 1.27
N ILE A 178 -1.23 10.21 1.36
CA ILE A 178 -1.88 8.99 1.79
C ILE A 178 -2.28 8.22 0.53
N LEU A 179 -1.64 7.07 0.29
CA LEU A 179 -1.87 6.25 -0.88
C LEU A 179 -2.78 5.08 -0.50
N ARG A 180 -4.10 5.23 -0.73
CA ARG A 180 -5.04 4.12 -0.57
C ARG A 180 -4.89 3.14 -1.72
N THR A 181 -4.80 1.87 -1.39
CA THR A 181 -4.61 0.78 -2.37
C THR A 181 -5.44 -0.44 -1.99
N SER A 182 -5.49 -1.45 -2.86
CA SER A 182 -6.18 -2.72 -2.61
C SER A 182 -5.35 -3.89 -3.13
N TRP A 183 -5.54 -5.07 -2.53
CA TRP A 183 -5.04 -6.37 -2.98
C TRP A 183 -3.57 -6.39 -3.39
N VAL A 184 -2.71 -5.90 -2.49
CA VAL A 184 -1.27 -5.77 -2.76
C VAL A 184 -0.62 -7.15 -2.87
N TYR A 185 0.18 -7.34 -3.92
CA TYR A 185 1.02 -8.51 -4.12
C TYR A 185 2.46 -8.10 -4.47
N GLY A 186 3.41 -8.96 -4.10
CA GLY A 186 4.83 -8.73 -4.33
C GLY A 186 5.68 -9.86 -3.78
N ASP A 187 6.93 -9.59 -3.40
CA ASP A 187 7.80 -10.62 -2.85
C ASP A 187 7.39 -11.00 -1.43
N GLY A 188 7.15 -12.30 -1.22
CA GLY A 188 6.62 -12.88 0.02
C GLY A 188 5.26 -13.55 -0.20
N GLY A 189 4.58 -13.92 0.89
CA GLY A 189 3.25 -14.56 0.83
C GLY A 189 2.19 -13.60 0.33
N ASN A 190 1.43 -14.02 -0.68
CA ASN A 190 0.29 -13.28 -1.22
C ASN A 190 -0.72 -14.23 -1.88
N PHE A 191 -1.87 -13.68 -2.28
CA PHE A 191 -2.95 -14.46 -2.88
C PHE A 191 -2.52 -15.19 -4.14
N ILE A 192 -1.81 -14.53 -5.08
CA ILE A 192 -1.39 -15.12 -6.35
C ILE A 192 -0.50 -16.35 -6.09
N ARG A 193 0.54 -16.21 -5.28
CA ARG A 193 1.43 -17.34 -4.93
C ARG A 193 0.66 -18.47 -4.25
N THR A 194 -0.31 -18.14 -3.42
CA THR A 194 -1.16 -19.15 -2.78
C THR A 194 -1.99 -19.92 -3.80
N MET A 195 -2.59 -19.22 -4.77
CA MET A 195 -3.38 -19.86 -5.83
C MET A 195 -2.51 -20.74 -6.73
N LEU A 196 -1.34 -20.28 -7.13
CA LEU A 196 -0.41 -21.08 -7.94
C LEU A 196 0.05 -22.36 -7.22
N ARG A 197 0.38 -22.25 -5.91
CA ARG A 197 0.72 -23.43 -5.10
C ARG A 197 -0.45 -24.38 -4.98
N LEU A 198 -1.64 -23.90 -4.69
CA LEU A 198 -2.83 -24.75 -4.56
C LEU A 198 -3.21 -25.39 -5.91
N ALA A 199 -2.99 -24.71 -7.02
CA ALA A 199 -3.24 -25.26 -8.37
C ALA A 199 -2.28 -26.41 -8.73
N ALA A 200 -1.08 -26.42 -8.15
CA ALA A 200 -0.13 -27.55 -8.31
C ALA A 200 -0.44 -28.73 -7.37
N GLU A 201 -1.21 -28.50 -6.29
CA GLU A 201 -1.49 -29.51 -5.25
C GLU A 201 -2.90 -30.14 -5.34
N ARG A 202 -3.82 -29.54 -6.12
CA ARG A 202 -5.26 -29.91 -6.09
C ARG A 202 -5.85 -29.94 -7.51
N ASP A 203 -6.82 -30.82 -7.68
CA ASP A 203 -7.58 -30.96 -8.95
C ASP A 203 -8.67 -29.89 -9.09
N GLN A 204 -9.14 -29.32 -8.00
CA GLN A 204 -10.22 -28.31 -7.98
C GLN A 204 -9.95 -27.25 -6.93
N LEU A 205 -10.36 -26.01 -7.24
CA LEU A 205 -10.32 -24.88 -6.33
C LEU A 205 -11.69 -24.21 -6.22
N LYS A 206 -12.01 -23.68 -5.05
CA LYS A 206 -13.17 -22.80 -4.82
C LYS A 206 -12.67 -21.41 -4.45
N VAL A 207 -13.07 -20.38 -5.19
CA VAL A 207 -12.59 -19.02 -4.99
C VAL A 207 -13.75 -18.03 -5.00
N VAL A 208 -13.72 -17.08 -4.08
CA VAL A 208 -14.75 -16.04 -3.92
C VAL A 208 -14.85 -15.19 -5.20
N ALA A 209 -16.07 -15.02 -5.71
CA ALA A 209 -16.33 -14.33 -6.97
C ALA A 209 -17.16 -13.04 -6.85
N ASP A 210 -17.76 -12.79 -5.69
CA ASP A 210 -18.64 -11.64 -5.42
C ASP A 210 -17.94 -10.49 -4.68
N GLN A 211 -16.65 -10.62 -4.38
CA GLN A 211 -15.78 -9.51 -3.94
C GLN A 211 -14.97 -9.02 -5.13
N VAL A 212 -15.03 -7.71 -5.41
CA VAL A 212 -14.40 -7.09 -6.58
C VAL A 212 -13.47 -5.97 -6.16
N GLY A 213 -12.26 -5.97 -6.70
CA GLY A 213 -11.21 -5.01 -6.39
C GLY A 213 -10.16 -4.92 -7.49
N VAL A 214 -9.01 -4.36 -7.14
CA VAL A 214 -7.92 -4.15 -8.08
C VAL A 214 -6.62 -4.75 -7.52
N PRO A 215 -6.07 -5.82 -8.12
CA PRO A 215 -4.76 -6.32 -7.75
C PRO A 215 -3.69 -5.27 -8.03
N THR A 216 -2.85 -4.96 -7.03
CA THR A 216 -1.89 -3.88 -7.12
C THR A 216 -0.48 -4.38 -6.80
N SER A 217 0.46 -4.17 -7.72
CA SER A 217 1.86 -4.57 -7.55
C SER A 217 2.56 -3.72 -6.49
N ALA A 218 3.25 -4.36 -5.54
CA ALA A 218 4.09 -3.69 -4.55
C ALA A 218 5.24 -2.92 -5.21
N GLN A 219 5.79 -3.44 -6.32
CA GLN A 219 6.81 -2.76 -7.10
C GLN A 219 6.28 -1.43 -7.66
N TRP A 220 5.10 -1.46 -8.29
CA TRP A 220 4.47 -0.25 -8.82
C TRP A 220 4.09 0.74 -7.71
N LEU A 221 3.58 0.26 -6.55
CA LEU A 221 3.30 1.12 -5.40
C LEU A 221 4.55 1.82 -4.87
N ALA A 222 5.69 1.11 -4.83
CA ALA A 222 6.97 1.70 -4.44
C ALA A 222 7.38 2.81 -5.42
N GLU A 223 7.26 2.58 -6.73
CA GLU A 223 7.55 3.56 -7.76
C GLU A 223 6.66 4.81 -7.65
N ILE A 224 5.35 4.63 -7.44
CA ILE A 224 4.41 5.73 -7.23
C ILE A 224 4.75 6.52 -5.97
N GLY A 225 5.04 5.86 -4.85
CA GLY A 225 5.45 6.53 -3.61
C GLY A 225 6.69 7.41 -3.81
N LEU A 226 7.69 6.91 -4.52
CA LEU A 226 8.91 7.64 -4.84
C LEU A 226 8.65 8.82 -5.81
N GLN A 227 7.78 8.64 -6.79
CA GLN A 227 7.37 9.73 -7.68
C GLN A 227 6.65 10.85 -6.92
N MET A 228 5.78 10.51 -5.96
CA MET A 228 5.12 11.50 -5.10
C MET A 228 6.14 12.30 -4.27
N VAL A 229 7.19 11.65 -3.75
CA VAL A 229 8.29 12.32 -3.04
C VAL A 229 8.95 13.37 -3.94
N GLY A 230 9.31 13.02 -5.17
CA GLY A 230 9.96 13.91 -6.13
C GLY A 230 9.04 14.93 -6.80
N SER A 231 7.73 14.89 -6.53
CA SER A 231 6.75 15.72 -7.21
C SER A 231 6.57 17.11 -6.59
N ARG A 232 5.84 17.98 -7.30
CA ARG A 232 5.27 19.23 -6.78
C ARG A 232 3.77 19.11 -6.50
N VAL A 233 3.24 17.89 -6.49
CA VAL A 233 1.83 17.62 -6.25
C VAL A 233 1.45 18.00 -4.82
N GLY A 234 0.25 18.52 -4.63
CA GLY A 234 -0.26 18.93 -3.32
C GLY A 234 -0.50 17.76 -2.39
N SER A 235 -0.44 18.02 -1.08
CA SER A 235 -0.80 17.06 -0.02
C SER A 235 -2.19 16.49 -0.20
N GLY A 236 -2.42 15.29 0.28
CA GLY A 236 -3.74 14.69 0.36
C GLY A 236 -3.77 13.18 0.14
N ILE A 237 -4.99 12.68 -0.01
CA ILE A 237 -5.28 11.27 -0.26
C ILE A 237 -5.31 11.03 -1.77
N TYR A 238 -4.69 9.95 -2.21
CA TYR A 238 -4.66 9.48 -3.60
C TYR A 238 -4.95 7.98 -3.65
N HIS A 239 -5.77 7.56 -4.60
CA HIS A 239 -6.02 6.14 -4.83
C HIS A 239 -4.94 5.57 -5.76
N ALA A 240 -4.07 4.74 -5.19
CA ALA A 240 -2.94 4.14 -5.89
C ALA A 240 -3.26 2.69 -6.28
N VAL A 241 -4.00 2.53 -7.38
CA VAL A 241 -4.34 1.25 -8.01
C VAL A 241 -4.16 1.35 -9.53
N PRO A 242 -3.78 0.27 -10.23
CA PRO A 242 -3.73 0.23 -11.69
C PRO A 242 -5.14 0.31 -12.30
N ASP A 243 -5.23 0.31 -13.64
CA ASP A 243 -6.49 0.27 -14.35
C ASP A 243 -7.12 -1.13 -14.33
N GLY A 244 -8.45 -1.14 -14.51
CA GLY A 244 -9.27 -2.35 -14.53
C GLY A 244 -9.70 -2.80 -13.14
N GLU A 245 -10.46 -3.88 -13.11
CA GLU A 245 -10.99 -4.51 -11.90
C GLU A 245 -11.18 -6.00 -12.13
N THR A 246 -11.25 -6.79 -11.07
CA THR A 246 -11.54 -8.22 -11.11
C THR A 246 -12.07 -8.72 -9.77
N SER A 247 -12.64 -9.94 -9.75
CA SER A 247 -12.90 -10.67 -8.49
C SER A 247 -11.68 -11.50 -8.06
N TRP A 248 -11.68 -12.01 -6.81
CA TRP A 248 -10.66 -12.98 -6.40
C TRP A 248 -10.65 -14.21 -7.30
N HIS A 249 -11.83 -14.69 -7.72
CA HIS A 249 -11.94 -15.77 -8.68
C HIS A 249 -11.31 -15.40 -10.02
N GLY A 250 -11.65 -14.23 -10.59
CA GLY A 250 -11.07 -13.78 -11.86
C GLY A 250 -9.56 -13.60 -11.80
N LEU A 251 -9.02 -13.13 -10.65
CA LEU A 251 -7.57 -13.03 -10.42
C LEU A 251 -6.92 -14.42 -10.37
N ALA A 252 -7.54 -15.39 -9.68
CA ALA A 252 -7.04 -16.76 -9.58
C ALA A 252 -6.98 -17.44 -10.96
N VAL A 253 -8.09 -17.34 -11.71
CA VAL A 253 -8.16 -17.88 -13.09
C VAL A 253 -7.06 -17.29 -13.95
N PHE A 254 -6.96 -15.95 -14.00
CA PHE A 254 -5.96 -15.29 -14.84
C PHE A 254 -4.52 -15.66 -14.45
N ALA A 255 -4.20 -15.70 -13.15
CA ALA A 255 -2.85 -16.04 -12.70
C ALA A 255 -2.47 -17.51 -13.02
N ILE A 256 -3.42 -18.44 -12.84
CA ILE A 256 -3.20 -19.87 -13.09
C ILE A 256 -3.07 -20.13 -14.60
N GLU A 257 -3.93 -19.54 -15.45
CA GLU A 257 -3.83 -19.66 -16.91
C GLU A 257 -2.52 -19.07 -17.44
N THR A 258 -2.10 -17.93 -16.89
CA THR A 258 -0.80 -17.33 -17.23
C THR A 258 0.34 -18.29 -16.88
N ALA A 259 0.37 -18.82 -15.65
CA ALA A 259 1.43 -19.72 -15.23
C ALA A 259 1.44 -21.03 -16.05
N ALA A 260 0.29 -21.59 -16.39
CA ALA A 260 0.18 -22.78 -17.22
C ALA A 260 0.69 -22.55 -18.66
N SER A 261 0.65 -21.29 -19.13
CA SER A 261 1.16 -20.94 -20.49
C SER A 261 2.67 -20.77 -20.53
N TYR A 262 3.34 -20.55 -19.40
CA TYR A 262 4.78 -20.26 -19.31
C TYR A 262 5.59 -21.33 -18.56
N GLY A 263 4.95 -22.30 -17.88
CA GLY A 263 5.65 -23.31 -17.09
C GLY A 263 4.96 -24.68 -17.12
N GLU A 264 5.73 -25.71 -16.78
CA GLU A 264 5.22 -27.05 -16.57
C GLU A 264 4.80 -27.24 -15.09
N GLY A 265 3.88 -28.17 -14.82
CA GLY A 265 3.51 -28.58 -13.44
C GLY A 265 2.24 -27.95 -12.88
N ILE A 266 1.49 -27.18 -13.67
CA ILE A 266 0.12 -26.76 -13.32
C ILE A 266 -0.85 -27.57 -14.15
N GLU A 267 -1.52 -28.55 -13.53
CA GLU A 267 -2.45 -29.45 -14.19
C GLU A 267 -3.91 -28.97 -14.15
N ILE A 268 -4.20 -28.06 -13.21
CA ILE A 268 -5.58 -27.57 -13.04
C ILE A 268 -5.98 -26.67 -14.22
N ARG A 269 -7.14 -26.94 -14.79
CA ARG A 269 -7.74 -26.11 -15.83
C ARG A 269 -8.67 -25.07 -15.20
N SER A 270 -8.86 -23.94 -15.89
CA SER A 270 -9.73 -22.86 -15.41
C SER A 270 -11.16 -23.30 -15.10
N GLU A 271 -11.69 -24.29 -15.82
CA GLU A 271 -13.00 -24.90 -15.57
C GLU A 271 -13.15 -25.59 -14.20
N ASN A 272 -12.02 -25.96 -13.58
CA ASN A 272 -11.95 -26.56 -12.25
C ASN A 272 -11.72 -25.53 -11.14
N ILE A 273 -11.72 -24.24 -11.47
CA ILE A 273 -11.67 -23.14 -10.50
C ILE A 273 -13.10 -22.61 -10.35
N HIS A 274 -13.79 -23.08 -9.33
CA HIS A 274 -15.23 -22.83 -9.16
C HIS A 274 -15.47 -21.51 -8.41
N PRO A 275 -16.29 -20.59 -8.97
CA PRO A 275 -16.71 -19.40 -8.25
C PRO A 275 -17.65 -19.74 -7.09
N ILE A 276 -17.42 -19.14 -5.93
CA ILE A 276 -18.30 -19.23 -4.77
C ILE A 276 -18.62 -17.83 -4.25
N PRO A 277 -19.77 -17.63 -3.59
CA PRO A 277 -20.05 -16.40 -2.85
C PRO A 277 -19.18 -16.33 -1.58
N ALA A 278 -18.89 -15.11 -1.10
CA ALA A 278 -18.12 -14.89 0.13
C ALA A 278 -18.76 -15.56 1.36
N THR A 279 -20.08 -15.76 1.36
CA THR A 279 -20.81 -16.45 2.42
C THR A 279 -20.44 -17.93 2.58
N GLU A 280 -19.90 -18.55 1.54
CA GLU A 280 -19.36 -19.94 1.60
C GLU A 280 -17.92 -19.99 2.14
N TYR A 281 -17.27 -18.83 2.32
CA TYR A 281 -15.92 -18.72 2.88
C TYR A 281 -15.88 -17.71 4.04
N PRO A 282 -16.54 -18.01 5.17
CA PRO A 282 -16.63 -17.08 6.29
C PRO A 282 -15.27 -16.85 6.93
N LEU A 283 -14.94 -15.57 7.18
CA LEU A 283 -13.71 -15.12 7.83
C LEU A 283 -14.08 -14.28 9.07
N PRO A 284 -13.21 -14.21 10.10
CA PRO A 284 -13.46 -13.41 11.30
C PRO A 284 -13.72 -11.94 10.99
N ALA A 285 -12.89 -11.32 10.17
CA ALA A 285 -13.08 -9.93 9.77
C ALA A 285 -14.00 -9.82 8.55
N LYS A 286 -14.91 -8.87 8.59
CA LYS A 286 -15.75 -8.53 7.43
C LYS A 286 -14.90 -8.00 6.29
N ARG A 287 -14.98 -8.63 5.12
CA ARG A 287 -14.33 -8.20 3.88
C ARG A 287 -15.29 -7.34 3.05
N PRO A 288 -14.84 -6.22 2.45
CA PRO A 288 -15.66 -5.45 1.53
C PRO A 288 -16.01 -6.27 0.28
N TYR A 289 -17.26 -6.17 -0.18
CA TYR A 289 -17.65 -6.67 -1.51
C TYR A 289 -17.12 -5.76 -2.62
N ASN A 290 -16.92 -4.48 -2.32
CA ASN A 290 -16.44 -3.47 -3.25
C ASN A 290 -15.14 -2.82 -2.77
N SER A 291 -14.03 -3.30 -3.30
CA SER A 291 -12.67 -2.76 -3.11
C SER A 291 -12.18 -1.94 -4.31
N ARG A 292 -13.11 -1.44 -5.16
CA ARG A 292 -12.77 -0.64 -6.34
C ARG A 292 -12.42 0.77 -5.93
N LEU A 293 -11.28 1.25 -6.38
CA LEU A 293 -10.82 2.63 -6.17
C LEU A 293 -10.68 3.36 -7.51
N ASN A 294 -11.20 4.57 -7.60
CA ASN A 294 -11.02 5.43 -8.77
C ASN A 294 -9.64 6.08 -8.72
N ASN A 295 -8.85 5.93 -9.78
CA ASN A 295 -7.45 6.37 -9.84
C ASN A 295 -7.24 7.66 -10.66
N GLN A 296 -8.30 8.36 -11.06
CA GLN A 296 -8.18 9.52 -11.95
C GLN A 296 -7.41 10.68 -11.33
N LYS A 297 -7.54 10.90 -10.01
CA LYS A 297 -6.77 11.94 -9.30
C LYS A 297 -5.28 11.67 -9.36
N LEU A 298 -4.85 10.43 -9.14
CA LEU A 298 -3.45 10.04 -9.26
C LEU A 298 -2.95 10.14 -10.70
N LYS A 299 -3.72 9.68 -11.69
CA LYS A 299 -3.37 9.83 -13.11
C LYS A 299 -3.13 11.28 -13.51
N LYS A 300 -4.00 12.18 -13.07
CA LYS A 300 -3.83 13.62 -13.32
C LYS A 300 -2.55 14.13 -12.66
N ALA A 301 -2.31 13.80 -11.40
CA ALA A 301 -1.10 14.20 -10.68
C ALA A 301 0.18 13.71 -11.39
N LEU A 302 0.20 12.47 -11.88
CA LEU A 302 1.32 11.89 -12.62
C LEU A 302 1.51 12.55 -13.99
N SER A 303 0.42 12.89 -14.70
CA SER A 303 0.53 13.60 -15.99
C SER A 303 1.14 15.00 -15.83
N ASP A 304 0.78 15.71 -14.76
CA ASP A 304 1.33 17.02 -14.43
C ASP A 304 2.84 16.97 -14.10
N MET A 305 3.35 15.78 -13.74
CA MET A 305 4.78 15.52 -13.50
C MET A 305 5.57 15.08 -14.74
N ALA A 306 4.99 15.18 -15.94
CA ALA A 306 5.56 14.63 -17.17
C ALA A 306 5.89 13.12 -17.05
N PHE A 307 5.07 12.37 -16.34
CA PHE A 307 5.17 10.92 -16.28
C PHE A 307 5.07 10.35 -17.70
N THR A 308 6.16 9.81 -18.20
CA THR A 308 6.26 9.30 -19.59
C THR A 308 5.83 7.84 -19.73
N GLY A 309 5.56 7.17 -18.60
CA GLY A 309 5.10 5.78 -18.55
C GLY A 309 3.61 5.66 -18.90
N GLN A 310 3.24 4.56 -19.56
CA GLN A 310 1.83 4.20 -19.67
C GLN A 310 1.30 3.78 -18.30
N TYR A 311 0.11 4.30 -17.91
CA TYR A 311 -0.53 3.86 -16.69
C TYR A 311 -0.93 2.37 -16.83
N PRO A 312 -0.50 1.51 -15.91
CA PRO A 312 -0.63 0.07 -16.13
C PRO A 312 -2.06 -0.41 -15.94
N HIS A 313 -2.41 -1.49 -16.64
CA HIS A 313 -3.59 -2.29 -16.34
C HIS A 313 -3.18 -3.44 -15.40
N TRP A 314 -4.07 -3.85 -14.47
CA TRP A 314 -3.74 -4.89 -13.48
C TRP A 314 -3.30 -6.22 -14.14
N ARG A 315 -3.91 -6.59 -15.28
CA ARG A 315 -3.54 -7.83 -15.99
C ARG A 315 -2.07 -7.83 -16.42
N THR A 316 -1.60 -6.73 -17.00
CA THR A 316 -0.20 -6.63 -17.44
C THR A 316 0.78 -6.76 -16.27
N GLN A 317 0.43 -6.18 -15.12
CA GLN A 317 1.28 -6.29 -13.92
C GLN A 317 1.26 -7.71 -13.34
N VAL A 318 0.09 -8.35 -13.27
CA VAL A 318 -0.05 -9.73 -12.77
C VAL A 318 0.63 -10.71 -13.72
N GLU A 319 0.46 -10.56 -15.03
CA GLU A 319 1.12 -11.39 -16.04
C GLU A 319 2.64 -11.37 -15.85
N GLN A 320 3.25 -10.19 -15.82
CA GLN A 320 4.69 -10.07 -15.60
C GLN A 320 5.14 -10.69 -14.28
N TYR A 321 4.40 -10.44 -13.20
CA TYR A 321 4.71 -11.02 -11.89
C TYR A 321 4.66 -12.54 -11.88
N VAL A 322 3.68 -13.14 -12.57
CA VAL A 322 3.54 -14.60 -12.67
C VAL A 322 4.67 -15.19 -13.51
N ILE A 323 5.02 -14.57 -14.63
CA ILE A 323 6.14 -14.99 -15.49
C ILE A 323 7.45 -14.99 -14.68
N ASP A 324 7.77 -13.88 -14.04
CA ASP A 324 8.99 -13.74 -13.23
C ASP A 324 9.06 -14.79 -12.09
N PHE A 325 7.91 -15.10 -11.49
CA PHE A 325 7.79 -16.11 -10.43
C PHE A 325 8.05 -17.53 -10.99
N VAL A 326 7.43 -17.89 -12.10
CA VAL A 326 7.61 -19.20 -12.74
C VAL A 326 9.06 -19.38 -13.19
N GLU A 327 9.64 -18.40 -13.88
CA GLU A 327 11.04 -18.46 -14.31
C GLU A 327 12.03 -18.59 -13.16
N SER A 328 11.77 -17.92 -12.02
CA SER A 328 12.63 -18.03 -10.85
C SER A 328 12.56 -19.41 -10.20
N SER A 329 11.38 -20.05 -10.24
CA SER A 329 11.15 -21.40 -9.72
C SER A 329 11.81 -22.50 -10.55
N LEU A 330 11.98 -22.28 -11.85
CA LEU A 330 12.67 -23.20 -12.77
C LEU A 330 14.20 -23.15 -12.63
N LYS A 331 14.75 -22.08 -12.01
CA LYS A 331 16.20 -21.89 -11.81
C LYS A 331 16.69 -22.35 -10.41
N SER A 332 15.77 -22.67 -9.51
CA SER A 332 16.05 -23.12 -8.13
C SER A 332 15.96 -24.64 -8.00
#